data_5ffbee39cd3c9936934d3dca6302870f
#
_entry.id   5ffbee39cd3c9936934d3dca6302870f
#
_cell.length_a   1.000
_cell.length_b   1.000
_cell.length_c   1.000
_cell.angle_alpha   90.00
_cell.angle_beta   90.00
_cell.angle_gamma   90.00
#
_symmetry.space_group_name_H-M   'P 1'
#
loop_
_entity.id
_entity.type
_entity.pdbx_description
1 polymer ?
#
loop_
_entity_poly.entity_id
_entity_poly.type
_entity_poly.pdbx_seq_one_letter_code
_entity_poly.pdbx_strand_id
1 'polypeptide(L)'
;MVSVLSLSEFLKCFPSENECYQYLANKRWPNGFQCPRCGNTSAYYLSARKKYQCTNCRHQTSVTAGTVFHKLRQPLVKLFWAVYLIATTKKGISALELQRKLGLKSYRTAWTLLHKIRAAMASSQAFPLTGTVEVDETYIGGRRPGKRGRGAEGKSLVAVAVETPGRSMGRAYLKTMEDASTNSLQSFVTSYVSSGVTVSSDAFKSYTFLSQDYVYKPIARSLHMSDTEPLPKVHIVIANLKMWLRGTYNCLPSKHLQKYLDEFTFRFNRRWKVENIFDKLLDRCIVHHPCTYAELIA
;
A
#
# COMPACT_ATOMS: atom_id res chain seq x y z
N MET A 1 -0.78 20.73 -5.34
CA MET A 1 -1.41 19.39 -5.28
C MET A 1 -2.47 19.34 -6.35
N VAL A 2 -2.39 18.39 -7.30
CA VAL A 2 -3.42 18.24 -8.33
C VAL A 2 -4.47 17.26 -7.83
N SER A 3 -5.72 17.72 -7.71
CA SER A 3 -6.86 16.86 -7.44
C SER A 3 -7.28 16.20 -8.75
N VAL A 4 -7.14 14.89 -8.88
CA VAL A 4 -7.48 14.13 -10.07
C VAL A 4 -8.44 13.02 -9.70
N LEU A 5 -9.72 13.31 -9.78
CA LEU A 5 -10.77 12.36 -9.46
C LEU A 5 -11.25 11.58 -10.69
N SER A 6 -11.42 12.28 -11.82
CA SER A 6 -11.96 11.70 -13.04
C SER A 6 -10.89 11.44 -14.10
N LEU A 7 -11.21 10.52 -15.03
CA LEU A 7 -10.37 10.25 -16.20
C LEU A 7 -10.19 11.51 -17.07
N SER A 8 -11.24 12.32 -17.20
CA SER A 8 -11.21 13.57 -17.99
C SER A 8 -10.23 14.58 -17.39
N GLU A 9 -10.22 14.73 -16.07
CA GLU A 9 -9.27 15.60 -15.37
C GLU A 9 -7.83 15.09 -15.52
N PHE A 10 -7.63 13.79 -15.40
CA PHE A 10 -6.31 13.19 -15.59
C PHE A 10 -5.76 13.47 -16.99
N LEU A 11 -6.57 13.30 -18.04
CA LEU A 11 -6.19 13.60 -19.43
C LEU A 11 -5.88 15.08 -19.65
N LYS A 12 -6.62 15.99 -19.01
CA LYS A 12 -6.34 17.42 -19.08
C LYS A 12 -5.03 17.80 -18.39
N CYS A 13 -4.74 17.19 -17.25
CA CYS A 13 -3.51 17.47 -16.48
C CYS A 13 -2.25 16.86 -17.12
N PHE A 14 -2.39 15.69 -17.74
CA PHE A 14 -1.27 14.90 -18.26
C PHE A 14 -1.47 14.45 -19.72
N PRO A 15 -1.68 15.42 -20.65
CA PRO A 15 -1.97 15.11 -22.04
C PRO A 15 -0.75 14.56 -22.79
N SER A 16 0.46 14.87 -22.34
CA SER A 16 1.69 14.43 -23.00
C SER A 16 2.82 14.08 -22.04
N GLU A 17 3.92 13.56 -22.61
CA GLU A 17 5.14 13.21 -21.89
C GLU A 17 5.78 14.42 -21.21
N ASN A 18 5.63 15.61 -21.79
CA ASN A 18 6.26 16.83 -21.29
C ASN A 18 5.59 17.29 -19.98
N GLU A 19 4.27 17.31 -19.90
CA GLU A 19 3.53 17.65 -18.67
C GLU A 19 3.82 16.65 -17.55
N CYS A 20 3.87 15.36 -17.88
CA CYS A 20 4.29 14.34 -16.90
C CYS A 20 5.70 14.59 -16.39
N TYR A 21 6.62 14.95 -17.29
CA TYR A 21 8.01 15.24 -16.94
C TYR A 21 8.11 16.46 -16.03
N GLN A 22 7.49 17.58 -16.40
CA GLN A 22 7.48 18.81 -15.61
C GLN A 22 6.86 18.60 -14.24
N TYR A 23 5.72 17.91 -14.20
CA TYR A 23 5.04 17.62 -12.94
C TYR A 23 5.91 16.78 -12.00
N LEU A 24 6.57 15.74 -12.51
CA LEU A 24 7.46 14.89 -11.73
C LEU A 24 8.71 15.65 -11.26
N ALA A 25 9.27 16.52 -12.12
CA ALA A 25 10.41 17.36 -11.76
C ALA A 25 10.08 18.35 -10.63
N ASN A 26 8.95 19.03 -10.71
CA ASN A 26 8.48 19.96 -9.68
C ASN A 26 8.22 19.25 -8.33
N LYS A 27 7.66 18.05 -8.36
CA LYS A 27 7.48 17.26 -7.12
C LYS A 27 8.79 16.78 -6.54
N ARG A 28 9.73 16.39 -7.37
CA ARG A 28 11.05 15.90 -6.93
C ARG A 28 11.93 17.01 -6.38
N TRP A 29 11.85 18.18 -6.99
CA TRP A 29 12.66 19.34 -6.68
C TRP A 29 11.79 20.60 -6.50
N PRO A 30 10.99 20.66 -5.41
CA PRO A 30 10.05 21.76 -5.20
C PRO A 30 10.74 23.12 -5.05
N ASN A 31 12.00 23.13 -4.61
CA ASN A 31 12.83 24.34 -4.44
C ASN A 31 13.89 24.47 -5.55
N GLY A 32 13.67 23.85 -6.72
CA GLY A 32 14.64 23.79 -7.80
C GLY A 32 15.53 22.55 -7.72
N PHE A 33 16.28 22.31 -8.81
CA PHE A 33 17.14 21.15 -8.95
C PHE A 33 18.14 21.02 -7.78
N GLN A 34 18.30 19.80 -7.29
CA GLN A 34 19.34 19.43 -6.35
C GLN A 34 20.08 18.19 -6.86
N CYS A 35 21.40 18.29 -7.00
CA CYS A 35 22.23 17.19 -7.48
C CYS A 35 22.29 16.05 -6.45
N PRO A 36 21.89 14.81 -6.80
CA PRO A 36 21.91 13.69 -5.86
C PRO A 36 23.32 13.23 -5.48
N ARG A 37 24.37 13.72 -6.19
CA ARG A 37 25.77 13.35 -5.93
C ARG A 37 26.51 14.37 -5.06
N CYS A 38 26.32 15.66 -5.30
CA CYS A 38 27.10 16.71 -4.63
C CYS A 38 26.27 17.83 -3.99
N GLY A 39 24.93 17.74 -4.02
CA GLY A 39 24.03 18.72 -3.42
C GLY A 39 23.90 20.04 -4.18
N ASN A 40 24.72 20.33 -5.21
CA ASN A 40 24.66 21.57 -5.99
C ASN A 40 23.27 21.80 -6.59
N THR A 41 22.82 23.06 -6.61
CA THR A 41 21.47 23.43 -7.04
C THR A 41 21.39 23.91 -8.50
N SER A 42 22.50 24.01 -9.20
CA SER A 42 22.57 24.46 -10.59
C SER A 42 22.80 23.30 -11.56
N ALA A 43 22.03 23.27 -12.65
CA ALA A 43 22.11 22.23 -13.67
C ALA A 43 21.71 22.74 -15.06
N TYR A 44 22.29 22.15 -16.10
CA TYR A 44 21.81 22.27 -17.48
C TYR A 44 20.81 21.15 -17.78
N TYR A 45 19.70 21.49 -18.43
CA TYR A 45 18.77 20.50 -18.94
C TYR A 45 19.16 20.03 -20.35
N LEU A 46 19.48 18.77 -20.46
CA LEU A 46 19.85 18.11 -21.73
C LEU A 46 18.58 17.55 -22.37
N SER A 47 17.93 18.34 -23.24
CA SER A 47 16.62 18.01 -23.84
C SER A 47 16.62 16.68 -24.61
N ALA A 48 17.64 16.43 -25.43
CA ALA A 48 17.79 15.20 -26.19
C ALA A 48 17.86 13.93 -25.33
N ARG A 49 18.36 14.03 -24.09
CA ARG A 49 18.51 12.91 -23.15
C ARG A 49 17.48 12.94 -22.02
N LYS A 50 16.68 13.99 -21.92
CA LYS A 50 15.73 14.25 -20.83
C LYS A 50 16.40 14.10 -19.44
N LYS A 51 17.59 14.69 -19.25
CA LYS A 51 18.39 14.63 -18.03
C LYS A 51 18.86 16.02 -17.61
N TYR A 52 19.05 16.20 -16.31
CA TYR A 52 19.74 17.33 -15.75
C TYR A 52 21.22 16.97 -15.57
N GLN A 53 22.12 17.86 -16.00
CA GLN A 53 23.57 17.74 -15.78
C GLN A 53 24.01 18.81 -14.77
N CYS A 54 24.52 18.35 -13.64
CA CYS A 54 25.04 19.23 -12.61
C CYS A 54 26.19 20.09 -13.14
N THR A 55 26.15 21.41 -12.86
CA THR A 55 27.22 22.34 -13.31
C THR A 55 28.53 22.08 -12.58
N ASN A 56 28.48 21.60 -11.32
CA ASN A 56 29.68 21.34 -10.50
C ASN A 56 30.31 19.99 -10.82
N CYS A 57 29.62 18.87 -10.54
CA CYS A 57 30.21 17.53 -10.64
C CYS A 57 29.93 16.77 -11.96
N ARG A 58 29.26 17.42 -12.92
CA ARG A 58 28.88 16.86 -14.23
C ARG A 58 27.99 15.62 -14.16
N HIS A 59 27.52 15.24 -12.96
CA HIS A 59 26.61 14.10 -12.80
C HIS A 59 25.29 14.34 -13.57
N GLN A 60 24.86 13.33 -14.36
CA GLN A 60 23.61 13.38 -15.09
C GLN A 60 22.54 12.56 -14.38
N THR A 61 21.40 13.19 -14.08
CA THR A 61 20.26 12.54 -13.45
C THR A 61 18.96 12.78 -14.22
N SER A 62 18.10 11.79 -14.29
CA SER A 62 16.73 11.95 -14.81
C SER A 62 15.74 12.17 -13.66
N VAL A 63 14.54 12.64 -13.98
CA VAL A 63 13.45 12.79 -12.99
C VAL A 63 13.03 11.47 -12.31
N THR A 64 13.31 10.34 -12.96
CA THR A 64 13.00 9.00 -12.43
C THR A 64 14.16 8.32 -11.72
N ALA A 65 15.39 8.86 -11.82
CA ALA A 65 16.57 8.25 -11.22
C ALA A 65 16.47 8.24 -9.68
N GLY A 66 16.70 7.11 -9.02
CA GLY A 66 16.60 6.98 -7.56
C GLY A 66 15.17 6.86 -7.02
N THR A 67 14.16 6.82 -7.87
CA THR A 67 12.75 6.61 -7.50
C THR A 67 12.31 5.18 -7.78
N VAL A 68 11.08 4.83 -7.43
CA VAL A 68 10.45 3.55 -7.81
C VAL A 68 10.52 3.30 -9.34
N PHE A 69 10.53 4.38 -10.14
CA PHE A 69 10.60 4.32 -11.60
C PHE A 69 12.02 4.24 -12.16
N HIS A 70 13.03 4.08 -11.31
CA HIS A 70 14.44 3.97 -11.73
C HIS A 70 14.63 2.85 -12.75
N LYS A 71 15.35 3.16 -13.85
CA LYS A 71 15.62 2.23 -14.97
C LYS A 71 14.38 1.65 -15.69
N LEU A 72 13.18 2.17 -15.46
CA LEU A 72 12.02 1.83 -16.29
C LEU A 72 12.16 2.50 -17.66
N ARG A 73 11.95 1.71 -18.72
CA ARG A 73 12.06 2.15 -20.13
C ARG A 73 10.71 2.52 -20.72
N GLN A 74 9.67 2.60 -19.89
CA GLN A 74 8.33 3.00 -20.34
C GLN A 74 8.22 4.54 -20.37
N PRO A 75 7.44 5.11 -21.32
CA PRO A 75 7.11 6.53 -21.31
C PRO A 75 6.49 6.97 -19.98
N LEU A 76 6.78 8.19 -19.52
CA LEU A 76 6.22 8.71 -18.27
C LEU A 76 4.70 8.73 -18.28
N VAL A 77 4.08 9.04 -19.41
CA VAL A 77 2.62 8.99 -19.56
C VAL A 77 2.07 7.61 -19.17
N LYS A 78 2.70 6.51 -19.60
CA LYS A 78 2.28 5.15 -19.20
C LYS A 78 2.53 4.86 -17.71
N LEU A 79 3.59 5.41 -17.12
CA LEU A 79 3.84 5.29 -15.68
C LEU A 79 2.78 6.05 -14.87
N PHE A 80 2.43 7.26 -15.28
CA PHE A 80 1.36 8.06 -14.67
C PHE A 80 0.01 7.36 -14.79
N TRP A 81 -0.31 6.79 -15.95
CA TRP A 81 -1.50 5.96 -16.12
C TRP A 81 -1.53 4.77 -15.18
N ALA A 82 -0.40 4.07 -15.00
CA ALA A 82 -0.34 2.94 -14.09
C ALA A 82 -0.61 3.38 -12.63
N VAL A 83 -0.02 4.50 -12.20
CA VAL A 83 -0.27 5.08 -10.87
C VAL A 83 -1.73 5.48 -10.71
N TYR A 84 -2.31 6.14 -11.72
CA TYR A 84 -3.72 6.54 -11.71
C TYR A 84 -4.65 5.32 -11.62
N LEU A 85 -4.46 4.33 -12.49
CA LEU A 85 -5.31 3.15 -12.54
C LEU A 85 -5.26 2.32 -11.24
N ILE A 86 -4.05 2.07 -10.69
CA ILE A 86 -3.93 1.31 -9.44
C ILE A 86 -4.53 2.08 -8.25
N ALA A 87 -4.45 3.42 -8.26
CA ALA A 87 -4.98 4.25 -7.18
C ALA A 87 -6.51 4.36 -7.21
N THR A 88 -7.12 4.52 -8.40
CA THR A 88 -8.54 4.90 -8.55
C THR A 88 -9.47 3.76 -8.88
N THR A 89 -9.00 2.65 -9.49
CA THR A 89 -9.87 1.52 -9.86
C THR A 89 -10.39 0.80 -8.61
N LYS A 90 -11.68 0.90 -8.32
CA LYS A 90 -12.33 0.39 -7.09
C LYS A 90 -11.96 -1.06 -6.75
N LYS A 91 -11.98 -1.95 -7.73
CA LYS A 91 -11.66 -3.38 -7.56
C LYS A 91 -10.17 -3.71 -7.63
N GLY A 92 -9.29 -2.69 -7.78
CA GLY A 92 -7.88 -2.91 -8.09
C GLY A 92 -7.67 -3.23 -9.58
N ILE A 93 -6.44 -3.50 -9.99
CA ILE A 93 -6.09 -3.81 -11.37
C ILE A 93 -5.10 -4.97 -11.44
N SER A 94 -5.42 -5.98 -12.24
CA SER A 94 -4.51 -7.10 -12.50
C SER A 94 -3.39 -6.69 -13.46
N ALA A 95 -2.27 -7.41 -13.43
CA ALA A 95 -1.17 -7.15 -14.35
C ALA A 95 -1.57 -7.36 -15.82
N LEU A 96 -2.43 -8.33 -16.10
CA LEU A 96 -2.94 -8.58 -17.45
C LEU A 96 -3.85 -7.44 -17.92
N GLU A 97 -4.70 -6.94 -17.05
CA GLU A 97 -5.55 -5.79 -17.36
C GLU A 97 -4.73 -4.52 -17.59
N LEU A 98 -3.72 -4.25 -16.74
CA LEU A 98 -2.81 -3.13 -16.94
C LEU A 98 -2.05 -3.24 -18.25
N GLN A 99 -1.55 -4.45 -18.58
CA GLN A 99 -0.88 -4.72 -19.85
C GLN A 99 -1.75 -4.32 -21.05
N ARG A 100 -3.02 -4.76 -21.05
CA ARG A 100 -3.98 -4.48 -22.12
C ARG A 100 -4.31 -2.99 -22.21
N LYS A 101 -4.64 -2.34 -21.08
CA LYS A 101 -5.02 -0.92 -21.04
C LYS A 101 -3.90 0.01 -21.49
N LEU A 102 -2.64 -0.31 -21.17
CA LEU A 102 -1.48 0.53 -21.52
C LEU A 102 -0.75 0.08 -22.78
N GLY A 103 -1.18 -0.99 -23.44
CA GLY A 103 -0.50 -1.55 -24.60
C GLY A 103 0.96 -1.90 -24.28
N LEU A 104 1.22 -2.56 -23.14
CA LEU A 104 2.56 -3.00 -22.76
C LEU A 104 2.91 -4.30 -23.47
N LYS A 105 4.15 -4.37 -24.00
CA LYS A 105 4.61 -5.51 -24.81
C LYS A 105 4.63 -6.85 -24.06
N SER A 106 4.79 -6.84 -22.71
CA SER A 106 4.86 -8.09 -21.95
C SER A 106 4.13 -7.99 -20.61
N TYR A 107 3.57 -9.12 -20.18
CA TYR A 107 3.00 -9.31 -18.85
C TYR A 107 4.01 -8.99 -17.75
N ARG A 108 5.26 -9.44 -17.91
CA ARG A 108 6.34 -9.18 -16.94
C ARG A 108 6.56 -7.69 -16.70
N THR A 109 6.47 -6.87 -17.74
CA THR A 109 6.59 -5.40 -17.61
C THR A 109 5.45 -4.82 -16.78
N ALA A 110 4.21 -5.23 -17.04
CA ALA A 110 3.04 -4.78 -16.30
C ALA A 110 3.09 -5.24 -14.83
N TRP A 111 3.42 -6.49 -14.61
CA TRP A 111 3.57 -7.07 -13.27
C TRP A 111 4.66 -6.35 -12.46
N THR A 112 5.84 -6.16 -13.05
CA THR A 112 6.96 -5.45 -12.41
C THR A 112 6.56 -4.01 -12.04
N LEU A 113 5.88 -3.31 -12.94
CA LEU A 113 5.43 -1.93 -12.71
C LEU A 113 4.44 -1.87 -11.54
N LEU A 114 3.43 -2.74 -11.50
CA LEU A 114 2.48 -2.80 -10.40
C LEU A 114 3.17 -3.11 -9.07
N HIS A 115 4.10 -4.08 -9.05
CA HIS A 115 4.79 -4.44 -7.81
C HIS A 115 5.75 -3.34 -7.31
N LYS A 116 6.36 -2.58 -8.22
CA LYS A 116 7.13 -1.38 -7.86
C LYS A 116 6.23 -0.30 -7.23
N ILE A 117 5.05 -0.06 -7.80
CA ILE A 117 4.09 0.89 -7.24
C ILE A 117 3.54 0.40 -5.89
N ARG A 118 3.25 -0.90 -5.74
CA ARG A 118 2.84 -1.51 -4.45
C ARG A 118 3.90 -1.34 -3.36
N ALA A 119 5.18 -1.48 -3.70
CA ALA A 119 6.27 -1.24 -2.75
C ALA A 119 6.21 0.18 -2.16
N ALA A 120 5.87 1.18 -2.98
CA ALA A 120 5.66 2.55 -2.50
C ALA A 120 4.37 2.74 -1.67
N MET A 121 3.45 1.78 -1.67
CA MET A 121 2.24 1.81 -0.84
C MET A 121 2.46 1.26 0.57
N ALA A 122 3.61 0.67 0.86
CA ALA A 122 3.92 0.05 2.14
C ALA A 122 3.55 0.95 3.33
N SER A 123 2.95 0.35 4.35
CA SER A 123 2.50 1.08 5.53
C SER A 123 3.68 1.59 6.34
N SER A 124 3.59 2.84 6.78
CA SER A 124 4.56 3.46 7.68
C SER A 124 4.05 3.34 9.12
N GLN A 125 4.92 3.01 10.05
CA GLN A 125 4.66 3.03 11.49
C GLN A 125 4.57 4.46 12.07
N ALA A 126 4.85 5.50 11.26
CA ALA A 126 4.85 6.89 11.69
C ALA A 126 3.46 7.43 12.13
N PHE A 127 2.39 6.71 11.80
CA PHE A 127 1.02 7.14 12.10
C PHE A 127 0.24 5.98 12.75
N PRO A 128 0.53 5.61 14.01
CA PRO A 128 -0.17 4.55 14.70
C PRO A 128 -1.66 4.84 14.86
N LEU A 129 -2.46 3.79 15.06
CA LEU A 129 -3.89 3.89 15.33
C LEU A 129 -4.12 4.44 16.74
N THR A 130 -5.20 5.24 16.91
CA THR A 130 -5.52 5.94 18.15
C THR A 130 -6.99 5.71 18.57
N GLY A 131 -7.34 6.13 19.79
CA GLY A 131 -8.71 6.06 20.32
C GLY A 131 -9.13 4.63 20.65
N THR A 132 -10.13 4.08 19.97
CA THR A 132 -10.56 2.69 20.12
C THR A 132 -10.15 1.88 18.89
N VAL A 133 -9.58 0.70 19.10
CA VAL A 133 -9.06 -0.17 18.04
C VAL A 133 -9.61 -1.58 18.22
N GLU A 134 -10.16 -2.16 17.15
CA GLU A 134 -10.46 -3.59 17.08
C GLU A 134 -9.28 -4.32 16.42
N VAL A 135 -8.87 -5.46 17.01
CA VAL A 135 -7.78 -6.31 16.50
C VAL A 135 -8.27 -7.74 16.36
N ASP A 136 -7.97 -8.37 15.24
CA ASP A 136 -8.28 -9.77 14.97
C ASP A 136 -7.29 -10.34 13.94
N GLU A 137 -7.25 -11.65 13.80
CA GLU A 137 -6.48 -12.32 12.77
C GLU A 137 -7.36 -13.09 11.78
N THR A 138 -6.87 -13.22 10.55
CA THR A 138 -7.57 -13.99 9.51
C THR A 138 -6.61 -14.78 8.64
N TYR A 139 -7.13 -15.85 8.03
CA TYR A 139 -6.40 -16.68 7.09
C TYR A 139 -6.79 -16.33 5.65
N ILE A 140 -5.78 -16.06 4.84
CA ILE A 140 -5.88 -15.79 3.40
C ILE A 140 -5.28 -16.96 2.63
N GLY A 141 -6.01 -17.49 1.67
CA GLY A 141 -5.59 -18.61 0.82
C GLY A 141 -6.77 -19.32 0.18
N GLY A 142 -6.50 -20.23 -0.77
CA GLY A 142 -7.50 -21.04 -1.44
C GLY A 142 -8.24 -21.99 -0.50
N ARG A 143 -9.40 -22.50 -0.97
CA ARG A 143 -10.12 -23.56 -0.27
C ARG A 143 -9.32 -24.86 -0.39
N ARG A 144 -8.92 -25.44 0.75
CA ARG A 144 -8.27 -26.75 0.81
C ARG A 144 -9.05 -27.66 1.77
N PRO A 145 -9.13 -28.97 1.50
CA PRO A 145 -9.61 -29.94 2.47
C PRO A 145 -8.70 -29.93 3.72
N GLY A 146 -9.23 -30.29 4.89
CA GLY A 146 -8.49 -30.43 6.12
C GLY A 146 -8.88 -29.44 7.21
N LYS A 147 -7.99 -29.23 8.18
CA LYS A 147 -8.21 -28.42 9.39
C LYS A 147 -8.61 -26.99 9.04
N ARG A 148 -9.70 -26.51 9.67
CA ARG A 148 -10.16 -25.11 9.56
C ARG A 148 -9.64 -24.27 10.72
N GLY A 149 -9.46 -22.97 10.50
CA GLY A 149 -9.03 -22.04 11.55
C GLY A 149 -7.52 -22.05 11.77
N ARG A 150 -7.10 -21.88 13.02
CA ARG A 150 -5.67 -21.83 13.41
C ARG A 150 -4.96 -23.14 13.06
N GLY A 151 -3.86 -23.03 12.29
CA GLY A 151 -3.10 -24.18 11.77
C GLY A 151 -3.60 -24.75 10.44
N ALA A 152 -4.40 -24.01 9.67
CA ALA A 152 -4.81 -24.40 8.32
C ALA A 152 -3.62 -24.35 7.37
N GLU A 153 -3.15 -25.51 6.90
CA GLU A 153 -2.00 -25.61 5.98
C GLU A 153 -2.19 -24.84 4.67
N GLY A 154 -1.11 -24.21 4.21
CA GLY A 154 -1.05 -23.51 2.95
C GLY A 154 -1.88 -22.23 2.90
N LYS A 155 -2.29 -21.68 4.04
CA LYS A 155 -2.89 -20.35 4.18
C LYS A 155 -1.95 -19.41 4.90
N SER A 156 -1.94 -18.15 4.48
CA SER A 156 -1.18 -17.10 5.14
C SER A 156 -2.02 -16.48 6.26
N LEU A 157 -1.44 -16.36 7.44
CA LEU A 157 -2.03 -15.64 8.56
C LEU A 157 -1.84 -14.14 8.35
N VAL A 158 -2.87 -13.35 8.62
CA VAL A 158 -2.86 -11.90 8.52
C VAL A 158 -3.47 -11.30 9.78
N ALA A 159 -2.71 -10.48 10.50
CA ALA A 159 -3.22 -9.65 11.58
C ALA A 159 -3.85 -8.38 11.00
N VAL A 160 -4.96 -7.95 11.58
CA VAL A 160 -5.73 -6.77 11.17
C VAL A 160 -6.05 -5.92 12.40
N ALA A 161 -5.73 -4.63 12.34
CA ALA A 161 -6.11 -3.66 13.36
C ALA A 161 -6.88 -2.51 12.68
N VAL A 162 -7.99 -2.07 13.29
CA VAL A 162 -8.91 -1.07 12.73
C VAL A 162 -9.29 -0.05 13.79
N GLU A 163 -9.10 1.25 13.50
CA GLU A 163 -9.67 2.32 14.34
C GLU A 163 -11.20 2.33 14.23
N THR A 164 -11.85 2.53 15.38
CA THR A 164 -13.32 2.54 15.48
C THR A 164 -13.80 3.83 16.14
N PRO A 165 -13.70 4.99 15.46
CA PRO A 165 -14.20 6.26 16.02
C PRO A 165 -15.73 6.25 16.02
N GLY A 166 -16.33 5.93 17.17
CA GLY A 166 -17.77 5.81 17.33
C GLY A 166 -18.40 4.77 16.42
N ARG A 167 -19.37 5.17 15.61
CA ARG A 167 -20.06 4.27 14.66
C ARG A 167 -19.30 4.03 13.35
N SER A 168 -18.29 4.83 13.04
CA SER A 168 -17.53 4.75 11.77
C SER A 168 -16.31 3.84 11.87
N MET A 169 -15.66 3.59 10.73
CA MET A 169 -14.36 2.93 10.64
C MET A 169 -13.30 3.96 10.26
N GLY A 170 -12.24 4.05 11.05
CA GLY A 170 -11.08 4.88 10.79
C GLY A 170 -10.07 4.21 9.85
N ARG A 171 -8.80 4.32 10.21
CA ARG A 171 -7.69 3.68 9.49
C ARG A 171 -7.60 2.20 9.87
N ALA A 172 -6.96 1.43 8.99
CA ALA A 172 -6.65 0.03 9.25
C ALA A 172 -5.20 -0.26 8.90
N TYR A 173 -4.59 -1.23 9.59
CA TYR A 173 -3.31 -1.82 9.22
C TYR A 173 -3.43 -3.34 9.17
N LEU A 174 -2.74 -3.91 8.16
CA LEU A 174 -2.76 -5.34 7.89
C LEU A 174 -1.33 -5.83 7.67
N LYS A 175 -0.97 -6.94 8.32
CA LYS A 175 0.37 -7.53 8.20
C LYS A 175 0.30 -9.05 8.15
N THR A 176 1.07 -9.65 7.24
CA THR A 176 1.30 -11.10 7.23
C THR A 176 2.11 -11.50 8.46
N MET A 177 1.77 -12.63 9.05
CA MET A 177 2.42 -13.17 10.25
C MET A 177 2.82 -14.62 10.01
N GLU A 178 3.84 -15.07 10.70
CA GLU A 178 4.26 -16.48 10.68
C GLU A 178 3.30 -17.34 11.50
N ASP A 179 2.92 -16.83 12.66
CA ASP A 179 2.01 -17.50 13.60
C ASP A 179 1.14 -16.50 14.39
N ALA A 180 0.20 -17.02 15.19
CA ALA A 180 -0.64 -16.27 16.12
C ALA A 180 -0.10 -16.34 17.57
N SER A 181 1.23 -16.42 17.75
CA SER A 181 1.85 -16.38 19.07
C SER A 181 1.72 -15.00 19.72
N THR A 182 1.85 -14.95 21.04
CA THR A 182 1.87 -13.70 21.80
C THR A 182 2.91 -12.73 21.26
N ASN A 183 4.13 -13.19 20.98
CA ASN A 183 5.22 -12.35 20.49
C ASN A 183 4.91 -11.74 19.11
N SER A 184 4.37 -12.54 18.19
CA SER A 184 4.00 -12.09 16.85
C SER A 184 2.88 -11.05 16.90
N LEU A 185 1.82 -11.29 17.67
CA LEU A 185 0.69 -10.36 17.85
C LEU A 185 1.14 -9.08 18.59
N GLN A 186 1.97 -9.20 19.62
CA GLN A 186 2.52 -8.06 20.35
C GLN A 186 3.35 -7.18 19.41
N SER A 187 4.26 -7.75 18.63
CA SER A 187 5.06 -7.01 17.63
C SER A 187 4.20 -6.26 16.63
N PHE A 188 3.09 -6.86 16.18
CA PHE A 188 2.15 -6.20 15.28
C PHE A 188 1.44 -5.05 15.98
N VAL A 189 0.84 -5.28 17.15
CA VAL A 189 0.06 -4.24 17.85
C VAL A 189 0.94 -3.06 18.25
N THR A 190 2.09 -3.30 18.87
CA THR A 190 3.03 -2.22 19.25
C THR A 190 3.56 -1.42 18.06
N SER A 191 3.66 -2.04 16.89
CA SER A 191 4.10 -1.35 15.66
C SER A 191 3.05 -0.41 15.09
N TYR A 192 1.76 -0.69 15.27
CA TYR A 192 0.68 0.00 14.55
C TYR A 192 -0.36 0.65 15.44
N VAL A 193 -0.36 0.41 16.75
CA VAL A 193 -1.34 0.95 17.70
C VAL A 193 -0.62 1.76 18.77
N SER A 194 -1.08 2.96 19.04
CA SER A 194 -0.51 3.82 20.09
C SER A 194 -0.72 3.19 21.47
N SER A 195 0.27 3.29 22.35
CA SER A 195 0.13 2.89 23.75
C SER A 195 -0.99 3.66 24.46
N GLY A 196 -1.62 3.06 25.44
CA GLY A 196 -2.67 3.67 26.27
C GLY A 196 -4.07 3.75 25.63
N VAL A 197 -4.24 3.37 24.36
CA VAL A 197 -5.56 3.38 23.71
C VAL A 197 -6.40 2.15 24.10
N THR A 198 -7.72 2.24 23.87
CA THR A 198 -8.61 1.10 24.08
C THR A 198 -8.45 0.09 22.94
N VAL A 199 -8.11 -1.17 23.26
CA VAL A 199 -8.01 -2.27 22.30
C VAL A 199 -9.01 -3.37 22.63
N SER A 200 -9.82 -3.75 21.64
CA SER A 200 -10.74 -4.88 21.71
C SER A 200 -10.27 -6.00 20.80
N SER A 201 -10.24 -7.24 21.31
CA SER A 201 -10.00 -8.45 20.51
C SER A 201 -10.90 -9.59 20.97
N ASP A 202 -10.87 -10.74 20.28
CA ASP A 202 -11.41 -11.96 20.84
C ASP A 202 -10.63 -12.32 22.15
N ALA A 203 -11.24 -13.12 23.00
CA ALA A 203 -10.63 -13.52 24.28
C ALA A 203 -9.53 -14.60 24.11
N PHE A 204 -8.84 -14.62 22.98
CA PHE A 204 -7.75 -15.56 22.74
C PHE A 204 -6.54 -15.26 23.63
N LYS A 205 -5.98 -16.31 24.23
CA LYS A 205 -4.89 -16.20 25.23
C LYS A 205 -3.67 -15.41 24.74
N SER A 206 -3.37 -15.44 23.45
CA SER A 206 -2.23 -14.70 22.90
C SER A 206 -2.39 -13.18 22.96
N TYR A 207 -3.58 -12.65 23.30
CA TYR A 207 -3.83 -11.21 23.48
C TYR A 207 -3.69 -10.73 24.95
N THR A 208 -3.32 -11.60 25.89
CA THR A 208 -3.19 -11.23 27.32
C THR A 208 -2.17 -10.11 27.59
N PHE A 209 -1.15 -9.95 26.72
CA PHE A 209 -0.16 -8.87 26.80
C PHE A 209 -0.81 -7.46 26.66
N LEU A 210 -1.97 -7.36 26.04
CA LEU A 210 -2.65 -6.06 25.82
C LEU A 210 -2.98 -5.36 27.14
N SER A 211 -3.21 -6.09 28.21
CA SER A 211 -3.52 -5.50 29.54
C SER A 211 -2.34 -4.74 30.17
N GLN A 212 -1.11 -4.87 29.65
CA GLN A 212 0.05 -4.17 30.17
C GLN A 212 0.14 -2.73 29.66
N ASP A 213 -0.09 -2.50 28.36
CA ASP A 213 0.16 -1.23 27.69
C ASP A 213 -1.11 -0.55 27.12
N TYR A 214 -2.27 -1.23 27.22
CA TYR A 214 -3.54 -0.80 26.60
C TYR A 214 -4.70 -0.94 27.58
N VAL A 215 -5.78 -0.17 27.35
CA VAL A 215 -7.07 -0.41 27.99
C VAL A 215 -7.73 -1.60 27.27
N TYR A 216 -7.41 -2.81 27.71
CA TYR A 216 -7.81 -4.04 27.04
C TYR A 216 -9.27 -4.41 27.34
N LYS A 217 -10.05 -4.66 26.29
CA LYS A 217 -11.44 -5.11 26.36
C LYS A 217 -11.58 -6.44 25.60
N PRO A 218 -11.33 -7.60 26.26
CA PRO A 218 -11.56 -8.91 25.64
C PRO A 218 -13.07 -9.11 25.44
N ILE A 219 -13.44 -9.56 24.24
CA ILE A 219 -14.83 -9.87 23.89
C ILE A 219 -14.95 -11.38 23.71
N ALA A 220 -15.42 -12.07 24.77
CA ALA A 220 -15.70 -13.48 24.67
C ALA A 220 -16.97 -13.72 23.85
N ARG A 221 -16.96 -14.66 22.91
CA ARG A 221 -18.19 -15.21 22.35
C ARG A 221 -18.93 -15.94 23.45
N SER A 222 -19.94 -15.33 24.05
CA SER A 222 -20.84 -16.06 24.91
C SER A 222 -21.62 -17.07 24.05
N LEU A 223 -21.79 -18.27 24.53
CA LEU A 223 -22.63 -19.30 23.91
C LEU A 223 -24.13 -18.93 23.95
N HIS A 224 -24.48 -17.83 24.61
CA HIS A 224 -25.83 -17.34 24.76
C HIS A 224 -25.99 -15.95 24.09
N MET A 225 -26.56 -16.01 22.89
CA MET A 225 -27.46 -15.02 22.28
C MET A 225 -27.17 -13.53 22.56
N SER A 226 -26.26 -12.94 21.81
CA SER A 226 -26.53 -11.61 21.27
C SER A 226 -26.38 -11.67 19.75
N ASP A 227 -27.37 -11.22 19.00
CA ASP A 227 -27.34 -11.10 17.53
C ASP A 227 -26.28 -10.10 17.03
N THR A 228 -25.49 -9.53 17.94
CA THR A 228 -24.48 -8.53 17.66
C THR A 228 -23.10 -9.17 17.49
N GLU A 229 -22.53 -8.99 16.32
CA GLU A 229 -21.14 -9.36 16.00
C GLU A 229 -20.16 -8.68 17.00
N PRO A 230 -19.29 -9.44 17.70
CA PRO A 230 -18.46 -8.91 18.79
C PRO A 230 -17.39 -7.90 18.32
N LEU A 231 -16.85 -8.07 17.09
CA LEU A 231 -15.82 -7.21 16.49
C LEU A 231 -16.25 -6.79 15.07
N PRO A 232 -17.33 -6.00 14.94
CA PRO A 232 -17.98 -5.79 13.65
C PRO A 232 -17.11 -5.05 12.65
N LYS A 233 -16.25 -4.13 13.09
CA LYS A 233 -15.47 -3.28 12.18
C LYS A 233 -14.29 -4.04 11.59
N VAL A 234 -13.54 -4.77 12.39
CA VAL A 234 -12.42 -5.59 11.89
C VAL A 234 -12.94 -6.69 10.96
N HIS A 235 -14.08 -7.32 11.27
CA HIS A 235 -14.70 -8.32 10.40
C HIS A 235 -15.19 -7.75 9.07
N ILE A 236 -15.72 -6.52 9.04
CA ILE A 236 -16.05 -5.83 7.78
C ILE A 236 -14.79 -5.59 6.95
N VAL A 237 -13.67 -5.16 7.56
CA VAL A 237 -12.40 -4.96 6.84
C VAL A 237 -11.86 -6.27 6.29
N ILE A 238 -11.91 -7.34 7.08
CA ILE A 238 -11.52 -8.69 6.67
C ILE A 238 -12.39 -9.20 5.49
N ALA A 239 -13.69 -9.01 5.56
CA ALA A 239 -14.61 -9.40 4.49
C ALA A 239 -14.33 -8.61 3.20
N ASN A 240 -14.12 -7.30 3.30
CA ASN A 240 -13.78 -6.43 2.18
C ASN A 240 -12.44 -6.85 1.54
N LEU A 241 -11.41 -7.14 2.35
CA LEU A 241 -10.12 -7.65 1.88
C LEU A 241 -10.29 -8.95 1.10
N LYS A 242 -10.99 -9.93 1.67
CA LYS A 242 -11.21 -11.24 1.03
C LYS A 242 -11.98 -11.10 -0.28
N MET A 243 -12.99 -10.26 -0.33
CA MET A 243 -13.77 -9.99 -1.53
C MET A 243 -12.92 -9.30 -2.60
N TRP A 244 -12.11 -8.31 -2.23
CA TRP A 244 -11.21 -7.59 -3.12
C TRP A 244 -10.14 -8.53 -3.72
N LEU A 245 -9.51 -9.38 -2.89
CA LEU A 245 -8.54 -10.36 -3.36
C LEU A 245 -9.16 -11.37 -4.34
N ARG A 246 -10.32 -11.94 -4.01
CA ARG A 246 -11.01 -12.91 -4.87
C ARG A 246 -11.50 -12.30 -6.18
N GLY A 247 -11.90 -11.03 -6.16
CA GLY A 247 -12.48 -10.37 -7.34
C GLY A 247 -11.46 -10.00 -8.41
N THR A 248 -10.17 -9.87 -8.05
CA THR A 248 -9.15 -9.34 -8.97
C THR A 248 -7.87 -10.17 -9.01
N TYR A 249 -7.49 -10.80 -7.91
CA TYR A 249 -6.17 -11.43 -7.75
C TYR A 249 -6.30 -12.93 -7.45
N ASN A 250 -6.66 -13.71 -8.45
CA ASN A 250 -6.70 -15.16 -8.34
C ASN A 250 -5.29 -15.75 -8.17
N CYS A 251 -5.16 -16.78 -7.34
CA CYS A 251 -3.91 -17.52 -7.13
C CYS A 251 -2.73 -16.65 -6.68
N LEU A 252 -2.94 -15.83 -5.64
CA LEU A 252 -1.90 -14.99 -5.07
C LEU A 252 -0.91 -15.82 -4.24
N PRO A 253 0.40 -15.90 -4.61
CA PRO A 253 1.41 -16.56 -3.81
C PRO A 253 1.61 -15.87 -2.46
N SER A 254 1.80 -16.65 -1.40
CA SER A 254 1.97 -16.15 -0.02
C SER A 254 3.11 -15.13 0.11
N LYS A 255 4.23 -15.35 -0.58
CA LYS A 255 5.39 -14.45 -0.59
C LYS A 255 5.09 -13.03 -1.10
N HIS A 256 4.06 -12.85 -1.89
CA HIS A 256 3.66 -11.53 -2.40
C HIS A 256 2.48 -10.92 -1.64
N LEU A 257 1.85 -11.67 -0.71
CA LEU A 257 0.62 -11.23 -0.05
C LEU A 257 0.78 -9.86 0.61
N GLN A 258 1.88 -9.61 1.34
CA GLN A 258 2.10 -8.34 2.01
C GLN A 258 1.98 -7.13 1.06
N LYS A 259 2.51 -7.21 -0.15
CA LYS A 259 2.43 -6.11 -1.13
C LYS A 259 0.98 -5.79 -1.55
N TYR A 260 0.10 -6.78 -1.53
CA TYR A 260 -1.34 -6.58 -1.78
C TYR A 260 -2.05 -6.04 -0.53
N LEU A 261 -1.67 -6.49 0.67
CA LEU A 261 -2.16 -5.90 1.90
C LEU A 261 -1.79 -4.41 2.00
N ASP A 262 -0.59 -4.04 1.57
CA ASP A 262 -0.13 -2.66 1.52
C ASP A 262 -0.96 -1.82 0.52
N GLU A 263 -1.28 -2.36 -0.67
CA GLU A 263 -2.19 -1.71 -1.61
C GLU A 263 -3.59 -1.54 -1.01
N PHE A 264 -4.15 -2.60 -0.40
CA PHE A 264 -5.46 -2.54 0.23
C PHE A 264 -5.48 -1.48 1.35
N THR A 265 -4.51 -1.54 2.26
CA THR A 265 -4.37 -0.60 3.38
C THR A 265 -4.21 0.85 2.90
N PHE A 266 -3.34 1.08 1.91
CA PHE A 266 -3.12 2.40 1.34
C PHE A 266 -4.41 3.01 0.81
N ARG A 267 -5.20 2.24 0.07
CA ARG A 267 -6.46 2.66 -0.54
C ARG A 267 -7.57 2.78 0.50
N PHE A 268 -7.70 1.83 1.41
CA PHE A 268 -8.69 1.84 2.48
C PHE A 268 -8.54 3.09 3.35
N ASN A 269 -7.32 3.41 3.76
CA ASN A 269 -7.04 4.58 4.61
C ASN A 269 -7.23 5.93 3.91
N ARG A 270 -7.45 5.93 2.58
CA ARG A 270 -7.71 7.13 1.76
C ARG A 270 -9.07 7.15 1.09
N ARG A 271 -9.94 6.22 1.44
CA ARG A 271 -11.26 6.05 0.80
C ARG A 271 -12.18 7.29 0.87
N TRP A 272 -11.93 8.19 1.82
CA TRP A 272 -12.66 9.44 1.99
C TRP A 272 -12.02 10.67 1.31
N LYS A 273 -10.81 10.50 0.75
CA LYS A 273 -10.04 11.55 0.07
C LYS A 273 -9.48 11.02 -1.24
N VAL A 274 -10.37 10.43 -2.04
CA VAL A 274 -10.00 9.74 -3.29
C VAL A 274 -9.42 10.71 -4.32
N GLU A 275 -9.85 11.97 -4.31
CA GLU A 275 -9.37 13.04 -5.18
C GLU A 275 -7.86 13.29 -5.08
N ASN A 276 -7.27 12.98 -3.92
CA ASN A 276 -5.84 13.19 -3.68
C ASN A 276 -5.01 11.90 -3.77
N ILE A 277 -5.65 10.76 -4.04
CA ILE A 277 -4.98 9.45 -3.90
C ILE A 277 -3.86 9.25 -4.95
N PHE A 278 -4.08 9.74 -6.19
CA PHE A 278 -3.08 9.71 -7.26
C PHE A 278 -1.83 10.50 -6.86
N ASP A 279 -2.03 11.74 -6.43
CA ASP A 279 -0.95 12.65 -6.08
C ASP A 279 -0.12 12.12 -4.90
N LYS A 280 -0.80 11.62 -3.86
CA LYS A 280 -0.16 10.99 -2.69
C LYS A 280 0.61 9.72 -3.03
N LEU A 281 0.10 8.93 -3.97
CA LEU A 281 0.81 7.75 -4.43
C LEU A 281 2.05 8.12 -5.25
N LEU A 282 1.94 9.13 -6.09
CA LEU A 282 3.07 9.62 -6.87
C LEU A 282 4.18 10.18 -5.96
N ASP A 283 3.82 10.96 -4.91
CA ASP A 283 4.77 11.42 -3.90
C ASP A 283 5.54 10.25 -3.28
N ARG A 284 4.85 9.18 -2.89
CA ARG A 284 5.48 7.98 -2.36
C ARG A 284 6.38 7.27 -3.37
N CYS A 285 5.96 7.21 -4.64
CA CYS A 285 6.77 6.63 -5.71
C CYS A 285 8.07 7.40 -5.94
N ILE A 286 8.09 8.71 -5.71
CA ILE A 286 9.29 9.56 -5.83
C ILE A 286 10.27 9.31 -4.69
N VAL A 287 9.78 9.19 -3.47
CA VAL A 287 10.61 9.03 -2.27
C VAL A 287 11.10 7.60 -2.07
N HIS A 288 10.32 6.61 -2.51
CA HIS A 288 10.65 5.21 -2.32
C HIS A 288 11.89 4.79 -3.13
N HIS A 289 12.80 4.07 -2.48
CA HIS A 289 14.01 3.55 -3.11
C HIS A 289 13.70 2.63 -4.31
N PRO A 290 14.59 2.61 -5.32
CA PRO A 290 14.45 1.67 -6.43
C PRO A 290 14.42 0.23 -5.95
N CYS A 291 13.53 -0.58 -6.51
CA CYS A 291 13.57 -2.02 -6.35
C CYS A 291 13.77 -2.70 -7.72
N THR A 292 14.61 -3.72 -7.74
CA THR A 292 14.90 -4.51 -8.94
C THR A 292 13.83 -5.59 -9.16
N TYR A 293 13.78 -6.16 -10.36
CA TYR A 293 12.91 -7.31 -10.61
C TYR A 293 13.30 -8.52 -9.75
N ALA A 294 14.60 -8.77 -9.56
CA ALA A 294 15.08 -9.86 -8.71
C ALA A 294 14.55 -9.74 -7.27
N GLU A 295 14.66 -8.57 -6.65
CA GLU A 295 14.11 -8.30 -5.32
C GLU A 295 12.58 -8.43 -5.25
N LEU A 296 11.88 -8.19 -6.36
CA LEU A 296 10.41 -8.32 -6.39
C LEU A 296 9.95 -9.77 -6.45
N ILE A 297 10.74 -10.68 -7.02
CA ILE A 297 10.40 -12.10 -7.16
C ILE A 297 11.00 -12.99 -6.07
N ALA A 298 11.98 -12.49 -5.31
CA ALA A 298 12.49 -13.16 -4.11
C ALA A 298 11.40 -13.25 -3.03
#